data_d1df24a288f6485abf694188dc3e4e15
#
_entry.id   d1df24a288f6485abf694188dc3e4e15
#
_cell.length_a   1.000
_cell.length_b   1.000
_cell.length_c   1.000
_cell.angle_alpha   90.00
_cell.angle_beta   90.00
_cell.angle_gamma   90.00
#
_symmetry.space_group_name_H-M   'P 1'
#
loop_
_entity.id
_entity.type
_entity.pdbx_description
1 polymer ?
#
loop_
_entity_poly.entity_id
_entity_poly.type
_entity_poly.pdbx_seq_one_letter_code
_entity_poly.pdbx_strand_id
1 'polypeptide(L)'
;MKQEELIKIMIGVAKGIAKVEGRDTEVAVHDLHEMQMVFIANGNITGREVGTRMDKSIYKMILRQSDADGHMIAYRTMSEKGKLLRSSHFIIRDEKGEPAVL
;
A
#
# COMPACT_ATOMS: atom_id res chain seq x y z
N MET A 1 -13.63 14.19 5.72
CA MET A 1 -13.52 12.82 6.23
C MET A 1 -12.27 12.70 7.09
N LYS A 2 -12.38 12.12 8.26
CA LYS A 2 -11.23 11.91 9.14
C LYS A 2 -10.32 10.82 8.59
N GLN A 3 -9.03 10.92 8.92
CA GLN A 3 -8.02 9.96 8.48
C GLN A 3 -8.40 8.52 8.86
N GLU A 4 -8.84 8.28 10.09
CA GLU A 4 -9.22 6.94 10.53
C GLU A 4 -10.43 6.38 9.76
N GLU A 5 -11.35 7.22 9.33
CA GLU A 5 -12.49 6.79 8.52
C GLU A 5 -12.04 6.40 7.11
N LEU A 6 -11.13 7.17 6.52
CA LEU A 6 -10.56 6.87 5.21
C LEU A 6 -9.79 5.55 5.25
N ILE A 7 -8.97 5.34 6.28
CA ILE A 7 -8.23 4.10 6.47
C ILE A 7 -9.20 2.91 6.57
N LYS A 8 -10.26 3.05 7.36
CA LYS A 8 -11.25 1.99 7.54
C LYS A 8 -11.92 1.60 6.21
N ILE A 9 -12.27 2.59 5.40
CA ILE A 9 -12.84 2.35 4.07
C ILE A 9 -11.83 1.61 3.19
N MET A 10 -10.59 2.07 3.18
CA MET A 10 -9.56 1.47 2.33
C MET A 10 -9.19 0.04 2.78
N ILE A 11 -9.25 -0.24 4.07
CA ILE A 11 -9.06 -1.61 4.57
C ILE A 11 -10.19 -2.52 4.04
N GLY A 12 -11.42 -2.04 4.02
CA GLY A 12 -12.55 -2.77 3.44
C GLY A 12 -12.33 -3.09 1.96
N VAL A 13 -11.85 -2.11 1.19
CA VAL A 13 -11.51 -2.29 -0.23
C VAL A 13 -10.37 -3.31 -0.37
N ALA A 14 -9.32 -3.18 0.44
CA ALA A 14 -8.16 -4.09 0.40
C ALA A 14 -8.55 -5.54 0.70
N LYS A 15 -9.43 -5.75 1.66
CA LYS A 15 -9.97 -7.10 1.96
C LYS A 15 -10.68 -7.70 0.75
N GLY A 16 -11.47 -6.88 0.05
CA GLY A 16 -12.15 -7.32 -1.16
C GLY A 16 -11.17 -7.69 -2.27
N ILE A 17 -10.16 -6.86 -2.50
CA ILE A 17 -9.12 -7.12 -3.50
C ILE A 17 -8.40 -8.44 -3.17
N ALA A 18 -8.03 -8.65 -1.92
CA ALA A 18 -7.35 -9.87 -1.49
C ALA A 18 -8.19 -11.12 -1.77
N LYS A 19 -9.50 -11.05 -1.55
CA LYS A 19 -10.40 -12.17 -1.84
C LYS A 19 -10.49 -12.47 -3.33
N VAL A 20 -10.51 -11.44 -4.16
CA VAL A 20 -10.57 -11.59 -5.62
C VAL A 20 -9.27 -12.17 -6.17
N GLU A 21 -8.13 -11.65 -5.72
CA GLU A 21 -6.81 -12.02 -6.24
C GLU A 21 -6.30 -13.35 -5.65
N GLY A 22 -6.75 -13.73 -4.48
CA GLY A 22 -6.36 -14.97 -3.84
C GLY A 22 -5.05 -14.87 -3.05
N ARG A 23 -4.61 -16.03 -2.55
CA ARG A 23 -3.50 -16.12 -1.58
C ARG A 23 -2.11 -15.77 -2.12
N ASP A 24 -1.95 -15.69 -3.42
CA ASP A 24 -0.65 -15.37 -4.04
C ASP A 24 -0.41 -13.88 -4.22
N THR A 25 -1.37 -13.06 -3.79
CA THR A 25 -1.28 -11.60 -3.84
C THR A 25 -1.31 -11.03 -2.43
N GLU A 26 -0.27 -10.29 -2.08
CA GLU A 26 -0.24 -9.53 -0.84
C GLU A 26 -0.92 -8.18 -1.07
N VAL A 27 -1.82 -7.80 -0.17
CA VAL A 27 -2.50 -6.51 -0.22
C VAL A 27 -2.26 -5.80 1.11
N ALA A 28 -1.73 -4.60 1.06
CA ALA A 28 -1.39 -3.84 2.26
C ALA A 28 -1.98 -2.43 2.20
N VAL A 29 -2.28 -1.88 3.36
CA VAL A 29 -2.72 -0.49 3.52
C VAL A 29 -1.78 0.21 4.49
N HIS A 30 -1.27 1.37 4.08
CA HIS A 30 -0.40 2.20 4.90
C HIS A 30 -1.09 3.51 5.25
N ASP A 31 -0.95 3.90 6.52
CA ASP A 31 -1.32 5.23 6.99
C ASP A 31 -0.15 6.16 6.69
N LEU A 32 -0.34 7.12 5.79
CA LEU A 32 0.73 8.03 5.39
C LEU A 32 0.96 9.18 6.39
N HIS A 33 0.05 9.40 7.34
CA HIS A 33 0.29 10.33 8.42
C HIS A 33 1.27 9.76 9.45
N GLU A 34 1.13 8.48 9.77
CA GLU A 34 2.01 7.78 10.71
C GLU A 34 3.16 7.03 10.02
N MET A 35 3.12 6.94 8.69
CA MET A 35 4.11 6.24 7.87
C MET A 35 4.30 4.79 8.30
N GLN A 36 3.19 4.08 8.50
CA GLN A 36 3.23 2.68 8.89
C GLN A 36 2.08 1.88 8.29
N MET A 37 2.31 0.58 8.18
CA MET A 37 1.32 -0.38 7.70
C MET A 37 0.23 -0.59 8.76
N VAL A 38 -1.03 -0.47 8.35
CA VAL A 38 -2.18 -0.64 9.24
C VAL A 38 -3.01 -1.88 8.91
N PHE A 39 -2.79 -2.48 7.75
CA PHE A 39 -3.46 -3.70 7.33
C PHE A 39 -2.59 -4.46 6.34
N ILE A 40 -2.63 -5.78 6.42
CA ILE A 40 -2.00 -6.66 5.43
C ILE A 40 -2.77 -7.96 5.30
N ALA A 41 -2.98 -8.40 4.05
CA ALA A 41 -3.50 -9.71 3.72
C ALA A 41 -2.40 -10.47 2.97
N ASN A 42 -2.23 -11.75 3.30
CA ASN A 42 -1.20 -12.60 2.71
C ASN A 42 0.22 -12.09 2.94
N GLY A 43 0.48 -11.52 4.11
CA GLY A 43 1.78 -10.95 4.47
C GLY A 43 2.94 -11.92 4.48
N ASN A 44 2.67 -13.22 4.45
CA ASN A 44 3.69 -14.26 4.33
C ASN A 44 4.52 -14.14 3.03
N ILE A 45 3.99 -13.48 2.00
CA ILE A 45 4.70 -13.29 0.73
C ILE A 45 5.98 -12.48 0.94
N THR A 46 5.91 -11.36 1.67
CA THR A 46 7.08 -10.53 1.97
C THR A 46 7.58 -10.71 3.40
N GLY A 47 6.78 -11.29 4.28
CA GLY A 47 7.10 -11.42 5.71
C GLY A 47 6.84 -10.15 6.51
N ARG A 48 6.18 -9.14 5.91
CA ARG A 48 5.85 -7.90 6.62
C ARG A 48 4.62 -8.09 7.53
N GLU A 49 4.49 -7.23 8.51
CA GLU A 49 3.38 -7.26 9.48
C GLU A 49 2.81 -5.86 9.71
N VAL A 50 1.61 -5.80 10.25
CA VAL A 50 1.01 -4.53 10.71
C VAL A 50 1.97 -3.87 11.69
N GLY A 51 2.13 -2.56 11.57
CA GLY A 51 3.07 -1.77 12.36
C GLY A 51 4.43 -1.56 11.67
N THR A 52 4.72 -2.29 10.59
CA THR A 52 5.94 -2.07 9.82
C THR A 52 5.98 -0.62 9.31
N ARG A 53 7.09 0.06 9.58
CA ARG A 53 7.24 1.45 9.13
C ARG A 53 7.60 1.49 7.64
N MET A 54 7.04 2.47 6.97
CA MET A 54 7.32 2.68 5.55
C MET A 54 8.68 3.34 5.37
N ASP A 55 9.48 2.82 4.44
CA ASP A 55 10.75 3.44 4.05
C ASP A 55 10.47 4.74 3.30
N LYS A 56 11.04 5.84 3.81
CA LYS A 56 10.82 7.17 3.24
C LYS A 56 11.34 7.31 1.82
N SER A 57 12.44 6.65 1.49
CA SER A 57 13.00 6.74 0.13
C SER A 57 12.14 6.00 -0.88
N ILE A 58 11.58 4.87 -0.49
CA ILE A 58 10.61 4.14 -1.32
C ILE A 58 9.34 4.96 -1.52
N TYR A 59 8.83 5.57 -0.46
CA TYR A 59 7.66 6.44 -0.55
C TYR A 59 7.89 7.62 -1.50
N LYS A 60 9.02 8.28 -1.41
CA LYS A 60 9.39 9.38 -2.31
C LYS A 60 9.46 8.92 -3.76
N MET A 61 10.00 7.74 -4.00
CA MET A 61 10.06 7.15 -5.34
C MET A 61 8.64 6.92 -5.89
N ILE A 62 7.75 6.34 -5.08
CA ILE A 62 6.36 6.11 -5.46
C ILE A 62 5.65 7.42 -5.80
N LEU A 63 5.85 8.46 -4.99
CA LEU A 63 5.27 9.78 -5.27
C LEU A 63 5.72 10.35 -6.60
N ARG A 64 7.03 10.24 -6.90
CA ARG A 64 7.58 10.78 -8.15
C ARG A 64 7.14 10.02 -9.38
N GLN A 65 7.00 8.70 -9.27
CA GLN A 65 6.73 7.83 -10.42
C GLN A 65 5.26 7.49 -10.62
N SER A 66 4.41 7.90 -9.70
CA SER A 66 2.96 7.70 -9.86
C SER A 66 2.41 8.60 -10.94
N ASP A 67 1.38 8.12 -11.64
CA ASP A 67 0.68 8.89 -12.67
C ASP A 67 -0.22 9.97 -12.05
N ALA A 68 -0.99 10.67 -12.90
CA ALA A 68 -1.87 11.76 -12.46
C ALA A 68 -2.95 11.28 -11.49
N ASP A 69 -3.33 10.00 -11.54
CA ASP A 69 -4.32 9.43 -10.64
C ASP A 69 -3.72 8.90 -9.34
N GLY A 70 -2.40 9.01 -9.18
CA GLY A 70 -1.70 8.51 -8.01
C GLY A 70 -1.39 7.01 -8.09
N HIS A 71 -1.32 6.45 -9.29
CA HIS A 71 -1.08 5.02 -9.50
C HIS A 71 0.31 4.74 -10.04
N MET A 72 0.94 3.71 -9.53
CA MET A 72 2.16 3.13 -10.07
C MET A 72 1.90 1.64 -10.25
N ILE A 73 1.76 1.21 -11.50
CA ILE A 73 1.17 -0.09 -11.82
C ILE A 73 2.21 -1.07 -12.36
N ALA A 74 2.17 -2.31 -11.84
CA ALA A 74 2.81 -3.48 -12.42
C ALA A 74 4.30 -3.34 -12.68
N TYR A 75 5.04 -2.77 -11.74
CA TYR A 75 6.49 -2.73 -11.82
C TYR A 75 7.13 -3.89 -11.07
N ARG A 76 8.36 -4.22 -11.44
CA ARG A 76 9.09 -5.30 -10.79
C ARG A 76 9.81 -4.78 -9.54
N THR A 77 9.76 -5.60 -8.50
CA THR A 77 10.48 -5.33 -7.25
C THR A 77 11.00 -6.65 -6.69
N MET A 78 11.85 -6.57 -5.70
CA MET A 78 12.43 -7.74 -5.05
C MET A 78 12.23 -7.64 -3.54
N SER A 79 11.76 -8.73 -2.93
CA SER A 79 11.64 -8.80 -1.47
C SER A 79 13.02 -8.92 -0.83
N GLU A 80 13.09 -8.69 0.48
CA GLU A 80 14.33 -8.86 1.25
C GLU A 80 14.91 -10.27 1.13
N LYS A 81 14.05 -11.26 0.89
CA LYS A 81 14.44 -12.65 0.72
C LYS A 81 14.87 -12.99 -0.71
N GLY A 82 14.96 -11.98 -1.59
CA GLY A 82 15.35 -12.17 -2.97
C GLY A 82 14.25 -12.68 -3.90
N LYS A 83 13.02 -12.69 -3.45
CA LYS A 83 11.89 -13.12 -4.27
C LYS A 83 11.47 -12.01 -5.23
N LEU A 84 11.37 -12.34 -6.52
CA LEU A 84 10.91 -11.39 -7.53
C LEU A 84 9.39 -11.18 -7.41
N LEU A 85 8.99 -9.93 -7.34
CA LEU A 85 7.59 -9.52 -7.15
C LEU A 85 7.15 -8.60 -8.26
N ARG A 86 5.85 -8.62 -8.53
CA ARG A 86 5.19 -7.63 -9.37
C ARG A 86 4.31 -6.79 -8.45
N SER A 87 4.55 -5.49 -8.41
CA SER A 87 3.94 -4.59 -7.43
C SER A 87 3.13 -3.49 -8.10
N SER A 88 2.10 -3.03 -7.39
CA SER A 88 1.33 -1.85 -7.79
C SER A 88 1.02 -1.04 -6.53
N HIS A 89 0.96 0.28 -6.69
CA HIS A 89 0.64 1.19 -5.58
C HIS A 89 -0.42 2.19 -6.00
N PHE A 90 -1.30 2.52 -5.07
CA PHE A 90 -2.33 3.54 -5.25
C PHE A 90 -2.22 4.54 -4.11
N ILE A 91 -1.92 5.78 -4.44
CA ILE A 91 -1.92 6.88 -3.47
C ILE A 91 -3.33 7.43 -3.39
N ILE A 92 -3.92 7.37 -2.22
CA ILE A 92 -5.25 7.92 -1.96
C ILE A 92 -5.08 9.25 -1.25
N ARG A 93 -5.67 10.31 -1.81
CA ARG A 93 -5.54 11.65 -1.28
C ARG A 93 -6.76 12.00 -0.44
N ASP A 94 -6.56 12.87 0.55
CA ASP A 94 -7.65 13.39 1.35
C ASP A 94 -8.38 14.52 0.61
N GLU A 95 -9.34 15.16 1.28
CA GLU A 95 -10.14 16.24 0.71
C GLU A 95 -9.32 17.47 0.33
N LYS A 96 -8.14 17.65 0.93
CA LYS A 96 -7.21 18.75 0.63
C LYS A 96 -6.24 18.40 -0.49
N GLY A 97 -6.34 17.20 -1.05
CA GLY A 97 -5.43 16.73 -2.08
C GLY A 97 -4.09 16.21 -1.55
N GLU A 98 -3.94 16.06 -0.24
CA GLU A 98 -2.72 15.53 0.36
C GLU A 98 -2.72 14.01 0.37
N PRO A 99 -1.56 13.35 0.13
CA PRO A 99 -1.47 11.90 0.26
C PRO A 99 -1.82 11.46 1.68
N ALA A 100 -2.76 10.54 1.81
CA ALA A 100 -3.26 10.10 3.11
C ALA A 100 -3.12 8.60 3.33
N VAL A 101 -3.32 7.78 2.29
CA VAL A 101 -3.29 6.32 2.37
C VAL A 101 -2.57 5.77 1.13
N LEU A 102 -1.85 4.67 1.31
CA LEU A 102 -1.17 3.97 0.22
C LEU A 102 -1.53 2.49 0.21
#